data_031f8cbab8725030fbf0b8958c91a1ae
#
_entry.id   031f8cbab8725030fbf0b8958c91a1ae
#
_cell.length_a   1.000
_cell.length_b   1.000
_cell.length_c   1.000
_cell.angle_alpha   90.00
_cell.angle_beta   90.00
_cell.angle_gamma   90.00
#
_symmetry.space_group_name_H-M   'P 1'
#
loop_
_entity.id
_entity.type
_entity.pdbx_description
1 polymer ?
#
loop_
_entity_poly.entity_id
_entity_poly.type
_entity_poly.pdbx_seq_one_letter_code
_entity_poly.pdbx_strand_id
1 'polypeptide(L)'
;MSLRTTEISRNVRSRFAGRRLIIAVASFALLATACVQESGAYPIETFTEMHYSQAYRSQEIPRLSGVESAVAYNGEGNTQDVSVMLPAWEAHAYDAKAGAELYRINCSACHGQAGLGDGPAAAHITSPNSAWATDNGSSYNGPPNLQVSRTRINEDAMFGIISNGILVMPRFGPILSEAEIWDVVRYVSDTSGTGLGQ
;
A
#
# COMPACT_ATOMS: atom_id res chain seq x y z
N MET A 1 4.94 58.27 57.40
CA MET A 1 3.73 57.91 56.63
C MET A 1 4.05 57.32 55.23
N SER A 2 5.30 56.91 54.96
CA SER A 2 5.76 56.50 53.61
C SER A 2 5.88 54.98 53.36
N LEU A 3 5.84 54.12 54.36
CA LEU A 3 6.08 52.69 54.24
C LEU A 3 4.87 51.84 53.82
N ARG A 4 3.63 52.31 54.10
CA ARG A 4 2.41 51.55 53.75
C ARG A 4 2.04 51.61 52.28
N THR A 5 2.39 52.66 51.58
CA THR A 5 2.09 52.81 50.13
C THR A 5 2.94 51.92 49.25
N THR A 6 4.18 51.59 49.65
CA THR A 6 5.07 50.72 48.90
C THR A 6 4.71 49.24 49.01
N GLU A 7 4.17 48.78 50.12
CA GLU A 7 3.72 47.38 50.27
C GLU A 7 2.42 47.12 49.52
N ILE A 8 1.50 48.05 49.51
CA ILE A 8 0.24 47.91 48.75
C ILE A 8 0.52 47.84 47.23
N SER A 9 1.47 48.67 46.74
CA SER A 9 1.90 48.66 45.34
C SER A 9 2.57 47.35 44.92
N ARG A 10 3.37 46.76 45.82
CA ARG A 10 4.04 45.47 45.57
C ARG A 10 3.07 44.30 45.54
N ASN A 11 2.10 44.25 46.46
CA ASN A 11 1.08 43.21 46.50
C ASN A 11 0.09 43.28 45.34
N VAL A 12 -0.23 44.46 44.85
CA VAL A 12 -1.08 44.66 43.68
C VAL A 12 -0.33 44.18 42.42
N ARG A 13 0.96 44.55 42.27
CA ARG A 13 1.78 44.11 41.11
C ARG A 13 2.00 42.59 41.10
N SER A 14 2.20 41.95 42.26
CA SER A 14 2.35 40.49 42.32
C SER A 14 1.08 39.73 41.97
N ARG A 15 -0.11 40.25 42.36
CA ARG A 15 -1.41 39.67 41.98
C ARG A 15 -1.66 39.81 40.50
N PHE A 16 -1.29 40.93 39.89
CA PHE A 16 -1.41 41.12 38.44
C PHE A 16 -0.40 40.28 37.64
N ALA A 17 0.82 40.11 38.15
CA ALA A 17 1.81 39.23 37.54
C ALA A 17 1.39 37.76 37.61
N GLY A 18 0.88 37.29 38.75
CA GLY A 18 0.33 35.94 38.88
C GLY A 18 -0.86 35.66 37.94
N ARG A 19 -1.77 36.63 37.85
CA ARG A 19 -2.93 36.49 36.93
C ARG A 19 -2.54 36.46 35.44
N ARG A 20 -1.53 37.24 35.05
CA ARG A 20 -0.98 37.20 33.67
C ARG A 20 -0.26 35.90 33.38
N LEU A 21 0.46 35.34 34.38
CA LEU A 21 1.11 34.05 34.24
C LEU A 21 0.07 32.92 34.06
N ILE A 22 -1.00 32.93 34.85
CA ILE A 22 -2.08 31.92 34.73
C ILE A 22 -2.76 32.00 33.37
N ILE A 23 -3.03 33.23 32.87
CA ILE A 23 -3.63 33.42 31.54
C ILE A 23 -2.67 32.93 30.45
N ALA A 24 -1.37 33.21 30.57
CA ALA A 24 -0.38 32.75 29.59
C ALA A 24 -0.24 31.22 29.57
N VAL A 25 -0.24 30.58 30.76
CA VAL A 25 -0.19 29.13 30.86
C VAL A 25 -1.47 28.49 30.33
N ALA A 26 -2.63 29.05 30.62
CA ALA A 26 -3.92 28.56 30.10
C ALA A 26 -4.01 28.71 28.58
N SER A 27 -3.54 29.84 28.03
CA SER A 27 -3.51 30.07 26.58
C SER A 27 -2.51 29.12 25.90
N PHE A 28 -1.36 28.86 26.50
CA PHE A 28 -0.39 27.91 25.99
C PHE A 28 -0.93 26.46 26.03
N ALA A 29 -1.60 26.07 27.10
CA ALA A 29 -2.26 24.77 27.20
C ALA A 29 -3.35 24.59 26.13
N LEU A 30 -4.17 25.63 25.89
CA LEU A 30 -5.19 25.63 24.83
C LEU A 30 -4.57 25.54 23.44
N LEU A 31 -3.46 26.22 23.19
CA LEU A 31 -2.75 26.13 21.91
C LEU A 31 -2.05 24.78 21.71
N ALA A 32 -1.52 24.19 22.78
CA ALA A 32 -0.89 22.88 22.70
C ALA A 32 -1.91 21.76 22.40
N THR A 33 -3.15 21.88 22.88
CA THR A 33 -4.22 20.92 22.55
C THR A 33 -4.73 21.05 21.12
N ALA A 34 -4.60 22.22 20.49
CA ALA A 34 -4.98 22.43 19.11
C ALA A 34 -4.04 21.70 18.10
N CYS A 35 -2.82 21.37 18.51
CA CYS A 35 -1.85 20.65 17.66
C CYS A 35 -2.03 19.12 17.67
N VAL A 36 -2.93 18.56 18.49
CA VAL A 36 -3.20 17.12 18.59
C VAL A 36 -4.24 16.65 17.57
N GLN A 37 -4.71 17.52 16.70
CA GLN A 37 -5.69 17.16 15.68
C GLN A 37 -4.99 16.49 14.50
N GLU A 38 -4.61 15.24 14.68
CA GLU A 38 -4.13 14.40 13.58
C GLU A 38 -5.32 13.89 12.76
N SER A 39 -5.30 14.30 11.49
CA SER A 39 -5.83 13.56 10.33
C SER A 39 -7.11 12.75 10.54
N GLY A 40 -8.24 13.40 10.82
CA GLY A 40 -9.57 12.80 10.64
C GLY A 40 -9.97 11.69 11.62
N ALA A 41 -9.12 11.32 12.58
CA ALA A 41 -9.46 10.45 13.68
C ALA A 41 -9.84 11.29 14.89
N TYR A 42 -11.08 11.23 15.32
CA TYR A 42 -11.51 11.87 16.57
C TYR A 42 -10.87 11.13 17.75
N PRO A 43 -10.15 11.80 18.65
CA PRO A 43 -9.51 11.15 19.80
C PRO A 43 -10.55 10.59 20.80
N ILE A 44 -11.79 11.04 20.71
CA ILE A 44 -12.92 10.53 21.49
C ILE A 44 -14.07 10.31 20.51
N GLU A 45 -14.45 9.06 20.31
CA GLU A 45 -15.62 8.71 19.51
C GLU A 45 -16.88 8.90 20.35
N THR A 46 -17.64 9.95 20.04
CA THR A 46 -18.90 10.23 20.72
C THR A 46 -20.03 9.37 20.14
N PHE A 47 -19.96 9.03 18.88
CA PHE A 47 -20.89 8.17 18.15
C PHE A 47 -20.09 7.19 17.31
N THR A 48 -20.16 5.92 17.69
CA THR A 48 -19.42 4.83 17.01
C THR A 48 -20.21 4.23 15.86
N GLU A 49 -21.52 4.49 15.80
CA GLU A 49 -22.38 3.97 14.75
C GLU A 49 -21.89 4.45 13.38
N MET A 50 -21.69 3.51 12.48
CA MET A 50 -21.26 3.72 11.10
C MET A 50 -19.82 4.23 10.91
N HIS A 51 -19.05 4.49 11.98
CA HIS A 51 -17.61 4.81 11.84
C HIS A 51 -16.78 3.58 11.50
N TYR A 52 -17.21 2.42 11.95
CA TYR A 52 -16.57 1.14 11.64
C TYR A 52 -17.57 0.25 10.91
N SER A 53 -17.17 -0.15 9.70
CA SER A 53 -17.84 -1.21 8.97
C SER A 53 -17.29 -2.56 9.42
N GLN A 54 -18.15 -3.58 9.48
CA GLN A 54 -17.69 -4.96 9.67
C GLN A 54 -17.06 -5.55 8.38
N ALA A 55 -17.20 -4.86 7.25
CA ALA A 55 -16.54 -5.24 6.01
C ALA A 55 -15.03 -5.07 6.12
N TYR A 56 -14.29 -6.04 5.63
CA TYR A 56 -12.83 -5.97 5.57
C TYR A 56 -12.39 -4.96 4.52
N ARG A 57 -11.36 -4.20 4.87
CA ARG A 57 -10.67 -3.35 3.90
C ARG A 57 -9.52 -4.12 3.27
N SER A 58 -9.07 -3.67 2.12
CA SER A 58 -7.86 -4.19 1.51
C SER A 58 -6.70 -4.16 2.52
N GLN A 59 -5.98 -5.26 2.65
CA GLN A 59 -4.86 -5.46 3.60
C GLN A 59 -5.25 -5.53 5.10
N GLU A 60 -6.53 -5.52 5.45
CA GLU A 60 -6.96 -5.76 6.81
C GLU A 60 -6.95 -7.27 7.11
N ILE A 61 -6.45 -7.65 8.30
CA ILE A 61 -6.45 -9.05 8.73
C ILE A 61 -7.91 -9.49 8.98
N PRO A 62 -8.38 -10.59 8.35
CA PRO A 62 -9.72 -11.11 8.57
C PRO A 62 -9.95 -11.45 10.04
N ARG A 63 -10.99 -10.87 10.64
CA ARG A 63 -11.38 -11.10 12.04
C ARG A 63 -12.24 -12.35 12.22
N LEU A 64 -12.91 -12.75 11.15
CA LEU A 64 -13.79 -13.92 11.12
C LEU A 64 -13.39 -14.82 9.94
N SER A 65 -13.39 -16.10 10.18
CA SER A 65 -13.28 -17.09 9.09
C SER A 65 -14.52 -16.99 8.20
N GLY A 66 -14.33 -17.00 6.89
CA GLY A 66 -15.45 -17.12 5.96
C GLY A 66 -16.21 -18.44 6.21
N VAL A 67 -17.46 -18.49 5.77
CA VAL A 67 -18.23 -19.75 5.78
C VAL A 67 -17.53 -20.74 4.85
N GLU A 68 -17.25 -21.95 5.31
CA GLU A 68 -16.47 -22.95 4.59
C GLU A 68 -17.10 -23.33 3.22
N SER A 69 -18.41 -23.18 3.10
CA SER A 69 -19.16 -23.42 1.88
C SER A 69 -19.45 -22.15 1.07
N ALA A 70 -18.87 -20.99 1.44
CA ALA A 70 -19.10 -19.75 0.72
C ALA A 70 -18.32 -19.75 -0.59
N VAL A 71 -19.03 -19.54 -1.69
CA VAL A 71 -18.42 -19.30 -3.01
C VAL A 71 -18.28 -17.79 -3.20
N ALA A 72 -17.07 -17.34 -3.50
CA ALA A 72 -16.82 -15.93 -3.76
C ALA A 72 -17.55 -15.52 -5.05
N TYR A 73 -18.36 -14.47 -4.94
CA TYR A 73 -19.00 -13.85 -6.12
C TYR A 73 -18.10 -12.72 -6.63
N ASN A 74 -17.60 -12.86 -7.83
CA ASN A 74 -16.71 -11.87 -8.46
C ASN A 74 -17.44 -10.77 -9.24
N GLY A 75 -18.75 -10.70 -9.13
CA GLY A 75 -19.55 -9.63 -9.75
C GLY A 75 -19.93 -9.85 -11.22
N GLU A 76 -19.40 -10.86 -11.87
CA GLU A 76 -19.62 -11.16 -13.28
C GLU A 76 -20.60 -12.34 -13.47
N GLY A 77 -21.87 -12.08 -13.25
CA GLY A 77 -22.94 -13.01 -13.64
C GLY A 77 -23.27 -14.10 -12.62
N ASN A 78 -24.39 -14.78 -12.87
CA ASN A 78 -24.94 -15.83 -12.04
C ASN A 78 -24.05 -17.09 -12.13
N THR A 79 -23.46 -17.50 -11.02
CA THR A 79 -22.52 -18.62 -10.93
C THR A 79 -23.14 -20.02 -11.15
N GLN A 80 -24.38 -20.11 -11.64
CA GLN A 80 -25.03 -21.41 -11.87
C GLN A 80 -24.57 -22.12 -13.14
N ASP A 81 -23.78 -21.47 -13.99
CA ASP A 81 -23.23 -22.08 -15.22
C ASP A 81 -21.69 -21.92 -15.25
N VAL A 82 -21.02 -22.53 -14.29
CA VAL A 82 -19.53 -22.61 -14.28
C VAL A 82 -18.99 -23.37 -15.51
N SER A 83 -19.83 -24.10 -16.20
CA SER A 83 -19.46 -24.88 -17.40
C SER A 83 -19.51 -24.11 -18.72
N VAL A 84 -20.01 -22.85 -18.71
CA VAL A 84 -20.19 -22.05 -19.94
C VAL A 84 -19.42 -20.73 -19.89
N MET A 85 -18.85 -20.38 -18.76
CA MET A 85 -17.94 -19.21 -18.69
C MET A 85 -16.60 -19.61 -19.26
N LEU A 86 -16.36 -19.24 -20.51
CA LEU A 86 -14.98 -19.05 -20.95
C LEU A 86 -14.31 -18.14 -19.90
N PRO A 87 -13.13 -18.50 -19.38
CA PRO A 87 -12.41 -17.62 -18.49
C PRO A 87 -12.41 -16.21 -19.07
N ALA A 88 -12.67 -15.18 -18.28
CA ALA A 88 -12.79 -13.81 -18.78
C ALA A 88 -11.59 -13.37 -19.64
N TRP A 89 -10.44 -14.01 -19.43
CA TRP A 89 -9.22 -13.81 -20.21
C TRP A 89 -9.28 -14.38 -21.64
N GLU A 90 -10.07 -15.44 -21.92
CA GLU A 90 -10.20 -15.98 -23.29
C GLU A 90 -11.00 -15.04 -24.21
N ALA A 91 -11.90 -14.24 -23.63
CA ALA A 91 -12.66 -13.22 -24.35
C ALA A 91 -11.96 -11.86 -24.32
N HIS A 92 -10.92 -11.69 -23.50
CA HIS A 92 -10.20 -10.42 -23.34
C HIS A 92 -9.25 -10.17 -24.50
N ALA A 93 -9.49 -9.10 -25.24
CA ALA A 93 -8.56 -8.64 -26.26
C ALA A 93 -7.36 -7.95 -25.58
N TYR A 94 -6.15 -8.41 -25.91
CA TYR A 94 -4.93 -7.81 -25.39
C TYR A 94 -4.86 -6.30 -25.68
N ASP A 95 -4.62 -5.51 -24.62
CA ASP A 95 -4.35 -4.09 -24.70
C ASP A 95 -2.89 -3.82 -24.33
N ALA A 96 -2.04 -3.62 -25.33
CA ALA A 96 -0.61 -3.35 -25.14
C ALA A 96 -0.35 -2.09 -24.30
N LYS A 97 -1.21 -1.07 -24.41
CA LYS A 97 -1.09 0.16 -23.65
C LYS A 97 -1.46 -0.05 -22.18
N ALA A 98 -2.51 -0.79 -21.90
CA ALA A 98 -2.89 -1.17 -20.55
C ALA A 98 -1.81 -2.05 -19.92
N GLY A 99 -1.31 -3.06 -20.61
CA GLY A 99 -0.22 -3.91 -20.15
C GLY A 99 1.06 -3.14 -19.83
N ALA A 100 1.45 -2.19 -20.67
CA ALA A 100 2.59 -1.32 -20.44
C ALA A 100 2.42 -0.44 -19.20
N GLU A 101 1.24 0.14 -19.01
CA GLU A 101 0.95 1.01 -17.86
C GLU A 101 0.88 0.20 -16.56
N LEU A 102 0.23 -0.96 -16.56
CA LEU A 102 0.18 -1.88 -15.43
C LEU A 102 1.58 -2.35 -15.03
N TYR A 103 2.42 -2.68 -16.01
CA TYR A 103 3.82 -3.03 -15.77
C TYR A 103 4.59 -1.86 -15.16
N ARG A 104 4.43 -0.66 -15.71
CA ARG A 104 5.09 0.53 -15.20
C ARG A 104 4.74 0.82 -13.74
N ILE A 105 3.46 0.67 -13.38
CA ILE A 105 2.97 0.94 -12.01
C ILE A 105 3.41 -0.14 -11.03
N ASN A 106 3.25 -1.42 -11.39
CA ASN A 106 3.33 -2.52 -10.43
C ASN A 106 4.67 -3.28 -10.47
N CYS A 107 5.35 -3.32 -11.61
CA CYS A 107 6.48 -4.23 -11.85
C CYS A 107 7.81 -3.50 -11.96
N SER A 108 7.81 -2.31 -12.57
CA SER A 108 9.05 -1.60 -12.91
C SER A 108 9.89 -1.21 -11.70
N ALA A 109 9.28 -1.03 -10.53
CA ALA A 109 9.99 -0.71 -9.29
C ALA A 109 11.05 -1.77 -8.93
N CYS A 110 10.77 -3.04 -9.21
CA CYS A 110 11.69 -4.15 -8.97
C CYS A 110 12.42 -4.59 -10.26
N HIS A 111 11.65 -4.77 -11.34
CA HIS A 111 12.19 -5.33 -12.58
C HIS A 111 12.85 -4.31 -13.52
N GLY A 112 12.74 -3.00 -13.25
CA GLY A 112 13.20 -1.94 -14.13
C GLY A 112 12.24 -1.66 -15.28
N GLN A 113 12.33 -0.49 -15.90
CA GLN A 113 11.45 -0.10 -17.00
C GLN A 113 11.63 -0.98 -18.24
N ALA A 114 12.87 -1.42 -18.50
CA ALA A 114 13.20 -2.32 -19.59
C ALA A 114 13.16 -3.81 -19.19
N GLY A 115 12.80 -4.13 -17.96
CA GLY A 115 12.74 -5.51 -17.46
C GLY A 115 14.08 -6.17 -17.22
N LEU A 116 15.15 -5.39 -17.02
CA LEU A 116 16.51 -5.92 -16.83
C LEU A 116 16.77 -6.44 -15.41
N GLY A 117 15.84 -6.24 -14.48
CA GLY A 117 16.01 -6.57 -13.06
C GLY A 117 16.75 -5.48 -12.29
N ASP A 118 16.85 -4.28 -12.85
CA ASP A 118 17.59 -3.13 -12.36
C ASP A 118 16.71 -2.02 -11.78
N GLY A 119 15.49 -2.37 -11.39
CA GLY A 119 14.56 -1.42 -10.76
C GLY A 119 15.13 -0.84 -9.45
N PRO A 120 14.66 0.34 -9.03
CA PRO A 120 15.19 1.03 -7.84
C PRO A 120 15.08 0.19 -6.55
N ALA A 121 14.11 -0.71 -6.45
CA ALA A 121 13.97 -1.61 -5.30
C ALA A 121 14.95 -2.80 -5.35
N ALA A 122 15.52 -3.14 -6.49
CA ALA A 122 16.43 -4.28 -6.65
C ALA A 122 17.67 -4.17 -5.75
N ALA A 123 18.26 -2.98 -5.66
CA ALA A 123 19.42 -2.73 -4.81
C ALA A 123 19.11 -2.93 -3.33
N HIS A 124 17.88 -2.57 -2.90
CA HIS A 124 17.43 -2.79 -1.53
C HIS A 124 17.19 -4.27 -1.25
N ILE A 125 16.54 -4.99 -2.17
CA ILE A 125 16.26 -6.43 -2.04
C ILE A 125 17.54 -7.23 -1.92
N THR A 126 18.56 -6.90 -2.72
CA THR A 126 19.85 -7.61 -2.73
C THR A 126 20.82 -7.17 -1.63
N SER A 127 20.47 -6.15 -0.85
CA SER A 127 21.30 -5.66 0.25
C SER A 127 21.46 -6.72 1.34
N PRO A 128 22.68 -6.90 1.88
CA PRO A 128 22.89 -7.77 3.06
C PRO A 128 22.11 -7.33 4.29
N ASN A 129 21.69 -6.07 4.35
CA ASN A 129 20.92 -5.50 5.46
C ASN A 129 19.40 -5.49 5.17
N SER A 130 18.96 -6.13 4.09
CA SER A 130 17.53 -6.20 3.78
C SER A 130 16.82 -7.21 4.70
N ALA A 131 15.51 -7.03 4.84
CA ALA A 131 14.67 -7.98 5.58
C ALA A 131 14.63 -9.39 4.97
N TRP A 132 15.09 -9.52 3.72
CA TRP A 132 15.17 -10.80 2.99
C TRP A 132 16.58 -11.40 3.01
N ALA A 133 17.56 -10.73 3.61
CA ALA A 133 18.88 -11.32 3.80
C ALA A 133 18.78 -12.54 4.71
N THR A 134 19.56 -13.56 4.42
CA THR A 134 19.63 -14.75 5.30
C THR A 134 20.40 -14.41 6.59
N ASP A 135 20.19 -15.20 7.65
CA ASP A 135 20.88 -15.06 8.94
C ASP A 135 22.42 -15.08 8.81
N ASN A 136 22.93 -15.64 7.73
CA ASN A 136 24.36 -15.68 7.41
C ASN A 136 24.84 -14.46 6.62
N GLY A 137 24.00 -13.42 6.42
CA GLY A 137 24.33 -12.22 5.65
C GLY A 137 24.45 -12.47 4.13
N SER A 138 23.93 -13.60 3.64
CA SER A 138 23.87 -13.83 2.20
C SER A 138 22.80 -12.93 1.59
N SER A 139 23.18 -12.19 0.55
CA SER A 139 22.25 -11.37 -0.22
C SER A 139 21.19 -12.25 -0.87
N TYR A 140 19.95 -11.76 -0.91
CA TYR A 140 18.92 -12.38 -1.71
C TYR A 140 19.19 -12.15 -3.21
N ASN A 141 18.77 -13.07 -4.05
CA ASN A 141 18.87 -12.87 -5.50
C ASN A 141 17.95 -11.73 -5.93
N GLY A 142 18.47 -10.86 -6.77
CA GLY A 142 17.70 -9.75 -7.32
C GLY A 142 16.58 -10.22 -8.25
N PRO A 143 15.69 -9.28 -8.62
CA PRO A 143 14.68 -9.55 -9.63
C PRO A 143 15.33 -10.05 -10.92
N PRO A 144 14.80 -11.10 -11.56
CA PRO A 144 15.39 -11.64 -12.78
C PRO A 144 15.23 -10.66 -13.95
N ASN A 145 16.12 -10.78 -14.92
CA ASN A 145 15.99 -10.13 -16.21
C ASN A 145 14.84 -10.78 -17.00
N LEU A 146 13.74 -10.05 -17.16
CA LEU A 146 12.51 -10.53 -17.81
C LEU A 146 12.70 -10.75 -19.32
N GLN A 147 13.57 -10.01 -19.97
CA GLN A 147 13.88 -10.22 -21.39
C GLN A 147 14.51 -11.59 -21.64
N VAL A 148 15.23 -12.13 -20.65
CA VAL A 148 15.77 -13.49 -20.69
C VAL A 148 14.72 -14.48 -20.19
N SER A 149 13.99 -14.15 -19.15
CA SER A 149 12.99 -15.05 -18.55
C SER A 149 11.85 -15.39 -19.51
N ARG A 150 11.37 -14.41 -20.30
CA ARG A 150 10.31 -14.61 -21.29
C ARG A 150 10.61 -15.67 -22.36
N THR A 151 11.89 -15.97 -22.59
CA THR A 151 12.28 -17.04 -23.54
C THR A 151 12.31 -18.43 -22.91
N ARG A 152 12.20 -18.52 -21.58
CA ARG A 152 12.33 -19.77 -20.80
C ARG A 152 11.04 -20.19 -20.12
N ILE A 153 10.17 -19.24 -19.85
CA ILE A 153 8.92 -19.44 -19.11
C ILE A 153 7.77 -19.17 -20.09
N ASN A 154 6.81 -20.08 -20.16
CA ASN A 154 5.60 -19.88 -20.96
C ASN A 154 4.65 -18.88 -20.27
N GLU A 155 3.68 -18.37 -21.01
CA GLU A 155 2.75 -17.34 -20.54
C GLU A 155 1.90 -17.83 -19.36
N ASP A 156 1.45 -19.09 -19.36
CA ASP A 156 0.65 -19.66 -18.25
C ASP A 156 1.46 -19.72 -16.94
N ALA A 157 2.73 -20.14 -17.03
CA ALA A 157 3.60 -20.14 -15.85
C ALA A 157 3.90 -18.72 -15.37
N MET A 158 4.06 -17.76 -16.29
CA MET A 158 4.24 -16.34 -15.95
C MET A 158 2.99 -15.79 -15.28
N PHE A 159 1.81 -16.09 -15.79
CA PHE A 159 0.52 -15.75 -15.15
C PHE A 159 0.45 -16.31 -13.72
N GLY A 160 0.79 -17.59 -13.54
CA GLY A 160 0.80 -18.23 -12.23
C GLY A 160 1.77 -17.55 -11.23
N ILE A 161 2.95 -17.17 -11.69
CA ILE A 161 3.94 -16.45 -10.88
C ILE A 161 3.43 -15.07 -10.49
N ILE A 162 2.84 -14.32 -11.41
CA ILE A 162 2.30 -12.98 -11.12
C ILE A 162 1.11 -13.09 -10.16
N SER A 163 0.19 -14.00 -10.41
CA SER A 163 -1.01 -14.17 -9.59
C SER A 163 -0.69 -14.58 -8.16
N ASN A 164 0.19 -15.56 -7.98
CA ASN A 164 0.47 -16.17 -6.68
C ASN A 164 1.69 -15.58 -5.97
N GLY A 165 2.53 -14.83 -6.69
CA GLY A 165 3.81 -14.36 -6.21
C GLY A 165 4.83 -15.50 -6.07
N ILE A 166 6.07 -15.16 -5.88
CA ILE A 166 7.14 -16.10 -5.61
C ILE A 166 8.22 -15.44 -4.75
N LEU A 167 8.57 -16.03 -3.63
CA LEU A 167 9.62 -15.54 -2.73
C LEU A 167 9.38 -14.09 -2.31
N VAL A 168 10.20 -13.14 -2.76
CA VAL A 168 10.05 -11.70 -2.47
C VAL A 168 9.02 -11.03 -3.36
N MET A 169 8.70 -11.60 -4.51
CA MET A 169 7.69 -11.06 -5.42
C MET A 169 6.29 -11.20 -4.79
N PRO A 170 5.57 -10.10 -4.57
CA PRO A 170 4.23 -10.15 -3.98
C PRO A 170 3.22 -10.79 -4.93
N ARG A 171 2.08 -11.21 -4.36
CA ARG A 171 0.95 -11.73 -5.13
C ARG A 171 0.16 -10.58 -5.71
N PHE A 172 -0.11 -10.62 -7.01
CA PHE A 172 -0.93 -9.62 -7.68
C PHE A 172 -2.37 -10.07 -7.95
N GLY A 173 -2.69 -11.35 -7.82
CA GLY A 173 -4.05 -11.85 -8.00
C GLY A 173 -5.14 -11.13 -7.17
N PRO A 174 -4.88 -10.71 -5.91
CA PRO A 174 -5.84 -9.92 -5.13
C PRO A 174 -5.95 -8.44 -5.57
N ILE A 175 -5.04 -7.95 -6.41
CA ILE A 175 -4.89 -6.52 -6.78
C ILE A 175 -5.31 -6.30 -8.23
N LEU A 176 -4.96 -7.22 -9.11
CA LEU A 176 -5.23 -7.17 -10.55
C LEU A 176 -6.23 -8.26 -10.92
N SER A 177 -7.14 -7.94 -11.81
CA SER A 177 -8.02 -8.93 -12.44
C SER A 177 -7.22 -9.88 -13.33
N GLU A 178 -7.81 -11.05 -13.67
CA GLU A 178 -7.16 -12.00 -14.57
C GLU A 178 -6.83 -11.38 -15.94
N ALA A 179 -7.74 -10.56 -16.48
CA ALA A 179 -7.53 -9.85 -17.74
C ALA A 179 -6.33 -8.90 -17.67
N GLU A 180 -6.20 -8.12 -16.58
CA GLU A 180 -5.06 -7.21 -16.37
C GLU A 180 -3.75 -7.98 -16.20
N ILE A 181 -3.77 -9.13 -15.51
CA ILE A 181 -2.57 -9.99 -15.39
C ILE A 181 -2.17 -10.52 -16.77
N TRP A 182 -3.13 -10.92 -17.61
CA TRP A 182 -2.85 -11.35 -18.97
C TRP A 182 -2.31 -10.23 -19.86
N ASP A 183 -2.77 -8.98 -19.69
CA ASP A 183 -2.19 -7.84 -20.39
C ASP A 183 -0.72 -7.63 -20.01
N VAL A 184 -0.38 -7.76 -18.72
CA VAL A 184 1.01 -7.69 -18.26
C VAL A 184 1.82 -8.86 -18.81
N VAL A 185 1.32 -10.10 -18.75
CA VAL A 185 2.01 -11.29 -19.29
C VAL A 185 2.34 -11.10 -20.76
N ARG A 186 1.37 -10.71 -21.56
CA ARG A 186 1.54 -10.50 -23.01
C ARG A 186 2.45 -9.33 -23.31
N TYR A 187 2.39 -8.24 -22.53
CA TYR A 187 3.32 -7.12 -22.65
C TYR A 187 4.76 -7.57 -22.41
N VAL A 188 5.01 -8.39 -21.39
CA VAL A 188 6.34 -8.92 -21.08
C VAL A 188 6.81 -9.91 -22.15
N SER A 189 5.90 -10.76 -22.66
CA SER A 189 6.19 -11.82 -23.64
C SER A 189 6.37 -11.27 -25.06
N ASP A 190 5.78 -10.11 -25.36
CA ASP A 190 5.79 -9.55 -26.70
C ASP A 190 7.19 -9.14 -27.15
N THR A 191 7.60 -9.65 -28.31
CA THR A 191 8.85 -9.33 -28.98
C THR A 191 8.64 -8.56 -30.29
N SER A 192 7.39 -8.21 -30.62
CA SER A 192 7.03 -7.61 -31.91
C SER A 192 7.31 -6.10 -32.02
N GLY A 193 7.71 -5.45 -30.93
CA GLY A 193 8.03 -4.03 -30.90
C GLY A 193 7.05 -3.17 -30.11
N THR A 194 6.04 -3.76 -29.47
CA THR A 194 5.12 -3.06 -28.55
C THR A 194 5.26 -3.53 -27.11
N GLY A 195 6.09 -4.52 -26.86
CA GLY A 195 6.33 -5.12 -25.57
C GLY A 195 7.47 -4.51 -24.78
N LEU A 196 7.87 -5.22 -23.75
CA LEU A 196 8.90 -4.82 -22.80
C LEU A 196 10.28 -4.63 -23.46
N GLY A 197 10.90 -3.48 -23.23
CA GLY A 197 12.25 -3.19 -23.67
C GLY A 197 12.37 -2.74 -25.15
N GLN A 198 11.28 -2.23 -25.69
CA GLN A 198 11.22 -1.68 -27.06
C GLN A 198 11.26 -0.15 -27.04
#